data_848c03b2abc4832cf914afe3d898fefa
#
_entry.id   848c03b2abc4832cf914afe3d898fefa
#
_cell.length_a   1.000
_cell.length_b   1.000
_cell.length_c   1.000
_cell.angle_alpha   90.00
_cell.angle_beta   90.00
_cell.angle_gamma   90.00
#
_symmetry.space_group_name_H-M   'P 1'
#
loop_
_entity.id
_entity.type
_entity.pdbx_description
1 polymer ?
#
loop_
_entity_poly.entity_id
_entity_poly.type
_entity_poly.pdbx_seq_one_letter_code
_entity_poly.pdbx_strand_id
1 'polypeptide(L)'
;MQLGEIKKNIHVIGSLSLNKKFIKDSKLELQKFLNIDDLSNFCILTFNPVTNEQNSGIEDLKALLNTLKNIKQKTLITFSNFDKNSTDFLNVMKSFDKKTDTFYLRNNLGIDKYFSILSLADYMIGNSSSGIIEAGSFKLPVINIGSRQEGRIRGANVVDIKMLTPDNIHKAIKKVQSK
;
A
#
# COMPACT_ATOMS: atom_id res chain seq x y z
N MET A 1 18.61 -22.07 -14.48
CA MET A 1 17.87 -20.98 -13.84
C MET A 1 17.87 -19.79 -14.78
N GLN A 2 16.87 -18.91 -14.73
CA GLN A 2 16.61 -17.90 -15.76
C GLN A 2 17.77 -16.92 -16.02
N LEU A 3 18.62 -16.67 -15.03
CA LEU A 3 19.77 -15.76 -15.15
C LEU A 3 21.11 -16.48 -15.34
N GLY A 4 21.11 -17.78 -15.64
CA GLY A 4 22.33 -18.55 -15.88
C GLY A 4 23.17 -18.92 -14.64
N GLU A 5 22.73 -18.54 -13.45
CA GLU A 5 23.45 -18.83 -12.21
C GLU A 5 23.44 -20.32 -11.83
N ILE A 6 24.53 -20.79 -11.27
CA ILE A 6 24.66 -22.18 -10.79
C ILE A 6 23.87 -22.29 -9.47
N LYS A 7 23.01 -23.32 -9.36
CA LYS A 7 22.12 -23.54 -8.21
C LYS A 7 22.83 -23.44 -6.84
N LYS A 8 24.05 -23.94 -6.72
CA LYS A 8 24.83 -23.91 -5.47
C LYS A 8 25.20 -22.49 -5.00
N ASN A 9 25.18 -21.49 -5.91
CA ASN A 9 25.51 -20.10 -5.60
C ASN A 9 24.24 -19.27 -5.25
N ILE A 10 23.05 -19.91 -5.28
CA ILE A 10 21.78 -19.23 -5.01
C ILE A 10 21.32 -19.58 -3.61
N HIS A 11 21.26 -18.57 -2.75
CA HIS A 11 20.81 -18.71 -1.37
C HIS A 11 19.50 -17.95 -1.17
N VAL A 12 18.46 -18.63 -0.69
CA VAL A 12 17.17 -18.01 -0.36
C VAL A 12 17.27 -17.46 1.05
N ILE A 13 17.46 -16.15 1.16
CA ILE A 13 17.67 -15.46 2.44
C ILE A 13 16.46 -14.59 2.88
N GLY A 14 15.36 -14.62 2.11
CA GLY A 14 14.22 -13.76 2.35
C GLY A 14 14.43 -12.31 1.87
N SER A 15 13.56 -11.39 2.31
CA SER A 15 13.70 -9.98 1.96
C SER A 15 14.73 -9.27 2.84
N LEU A 16 15.67 -8.58 2.20
CA LEU A 16 16.69 -7.78 2.91
C LEU A 16 16.08 -6.64 3.72
N SER A 17 14.94 -6.09 3.30
CA SER A 17 14.23 -5.03 4.05
C SER A 17 13.74 -5.52 5.42
N LEU A 18 13.44 -6.82 5.55
CA LEU A 18 12.94 -7.42 6.78
C LEU A 18 14.05 -7.94 7.72
N ASN A 19 15.28 -8.02 7.24
CA ASN A 19 16.41 -8.50 8.04
C ASN A 19 16.94 -7.46 9.03
N LYS A 20 16.53 -6.19 8.87
CA LYS A 20 16.92 -5.11 9.78
C LYS A 20 16.02 -5.14 11.02
N LYS A 21 16.64 -5.18 12.20
CA LYS A 21 15.92 -4.92 13.44
C LYS A 21 15.38 -3.49 13.41
N PHE A 22 14.08 -3.31 13.54
CA PHE A 22 13.46 -2.00 13.63
C PHE A 22 12.92 -1.75 15.04
N ILE A 23 12.91 -0.49 15.44
CA ILE A 23 12.29 -0.05 16.69
C ILE A 23 10.88 0.41 16.35
N LYS A 24 9.88 -0.24 16.94
CA LYS A 24 8.49 0.14 16.74
C LYS A 24 8.19 1.43 17.49
N ASP A 25 7.76 2.45 16.75
CA ASP A 25 7.25 3.68 17.36
C ASP A 25 5.92 3.42 18.09
N SER A 26 5.69 4.15 19.16
CA SER A 26 4.38 4.20 19.78
C SER A 26 3.34 4.88 18.90
N LYS A 27 2.06 4.61 19.14
CA LYS A 27 0.97 5.27 18.42
C LYS A 27 1.06 6.80 18.55
N LEU A 28 1.40 7.29 19.74
CA LEU A 28 1.52 8.73 20.01
C LEU A 28 2.66 9.39 19.22
N GLU A 29 3.81 8.73 19.10
CA GLU A 29 4.93 9.23 18.28
C GLU A 29 4.56 9.30 16.81
N LEU A 30 3.84 8.29 16.29
CA LEU A 30 3.36 8.28 14.91
C LEU A 30 2.28 9.35 14.67
N GLN A 31 1.37 9.57 15.61
CA GLN A 31 0.39 10.66 15.54
C GLN A 31 1.07 12.02 15.41
N LYS A 32 2.06 12.30 16.25
CA LYS A 32 2.86 13.53 16.19
C LYS A 32 3.62 13.64 14.86
N PHE A 33 4.30 12.57 14.44
CA PHE A 33 5.08 12.55 13.21
C PHE A 33 4.22 12.78 11.96
N LEU A 34 3.06 12.14 11.92
CA LEU A 34 2.12 12.24 10.80
C LEU A 34 1.25 13.49 10.86
N ASN A 35 1.23 14.20 12.00
CA ASN A 35 0.27 15.28 12.28
C ASN A 35 -1.17 14.80 12.07
N ILE A 36 -1.54 13.71 12.74
CA ILE A 36 -2.86 13.08 12.71
C ILE A 36 -3.28 12.79 14.14
N ASP A 37 -4.37 13.38 14.60
CA ASP A 37 -4.82 13.27 16.00
C ASP A 37 -5.29 11.86 16.36
N ASP A 38 -5.88 11.15 15.41
CA ASP A 38 -6.37 9.80 15.63
C ASP A 38 -5.93 8.81 14.53
N LEU A 39 -5.06 7.88 14.90
CA LEU A 39 -4.60 6.73 14.11
C LEU A 39 -5.37 5.45 14.49
N SER A 40 -6.69 5.50 14.55
CA SER A 40 -7.54 4.32 14.68
C SER A 40 -8.29 4.06 13.38
N ASN A 41 -8.58 2.80 13.09
CA ASN A 41 -9.41 2.35 11.97
C ASN A 41 -8.96 2.96 10.62
N PHE A 42 -7.66 2.87 10.31
CA PHE A 42 -7.10 3.41 9.06
C PHE A 42 -6.52 2.34 8.16
N CYS A 43 -6.60 2.57 6.87
CA CYS A 43 -5.86 1.79 5.89
C CYS A 43 -4.66 2.56 5.32
N ILE A 44 -3.71 1.82 4.77
CA ILE A 44 -2.59 2.37 4.00
C ILE A 44 -2.92 2.21 2.52
N LEU A 45 -2.86 3.31 1.77
CA LEU A 45 -2.96 3.30 0.32
C LEU A 45 -1.59 3.60 -0.30
N THR A 46 -1.09 2.68 -1.11
CA THR A 46 0.08 2.92 -1.98
C THR A 46 -0.25 2.47 -3.40
N PHE A 47 -0.41 3.43 -4.29
CA PHE A 47 -0.77 3.16 -5.69
C PHE A 47 0.24 3.84 -6.62
N ASN A 48 0.91 3.02 -7.44
CA ASN A 48 1.97 3.46 -8.35
C ASN A 48 1.50 3.37 -9.81
N PRO A 49 2.03 4.23 -10.70
CA PRO A 49 1.81 4.10 -12.13
C PRO A 49 2.17 2.70 -12.66
N VAL A 50 1.42 2.22 -13.65
CA VAL A 50 1.75 1.00 -14.39
C VAL A 50 2.30 1.42 -15.75
N THR A 51 3.59 1.26 -15.96
CA THR A 51 4.33 1.82 -17.09
C THR A 51 3.97 1.20 -18.45
N ASN A 52 3.33 0.04 -18.48
CA ASN A 52 3.00 -0.71 -19.70
C ASN A 52 1.53 -0.60 -20.14
N GLU A 53 0.70 0.19 -19.47
CA GLU A 53 -0.71 0.36 -19.83
C GLU A 53 -0.94 1.72 -20.48
N GLN A 54 -1.75 1.77 -21.56
CA GLN A 54 -2.07 2.99 -22.31
C GLN A 54 -2.77 4.07 -21.46
N ASN A 55 -3.39 3.68 -20.35
CA ASN A 55 -4.06 4.56 -19.39
C ASN A 55 -3.35 4.53 -18.04
N SER A 56 -2.11 4.93 -17.93
CA SER A 56 -1.31 5.16 -16.70
C SER A 56 -1.90 4.74 -15.31
N GLY A 57 -3.11 4.20 -15.22
CA GLY A 57 -3.81 3.84 -13.97
C GLY A 57 -4.40 5.04 -13.19
N ILE A 58 -4.44 6.25 -13.76
CA ILE A 58 -4.98 7.44 -13.10
C ILE A 58 -6.48 7.31 -12.82
N GLU A 59 -7.24 6.77 -13.79
CA GLU A 59 -8.68 6.57 -13.62
C GLU A 59 -8.96 5.52 -12.54
N ASP A 60 -8.13 4.47 -12.48
CA ASP A 60 -8.20 3.47 -11.40
C ASP A 60 -7.91 4.09 -10.04
N LEU A 61 -6.89 4.95 -9.94
CA LEU A 61 -6.59 5.67 -8.71
C LEU A 61 -7.77 6.56 -8.28
N LYS A 62 -8.38 7.31 -9.21
CA LYS A 62 -9.55 8.16 -8.93
C LYS A 62 -10.75 7.33 -8.46
N ALA A 63 -11.03 6.20 -9.13
CA ALA A 63 -12.12 5.30 -8.75
C ALA A 63 -11.91 4.73 -7.34
N LEU A 64 -10.68 4.32 -7.01
CA LEU A 64 -10.31 3.83 -5.69
C LEU A 64 -10.50 4.92 -4.62
N LEU A 65 -9.94 6.11 -4.83
CA LEU A 65 -10.04 7.22 -3.89
C LEU A 65 -11.50 7.66 -3.68
N ASN A 66 -12.31 7.72 -4.74
CA ASN A 66 -13.74 8.03 -4.62
C ASN A 66 -14.48 6.96 -3.80
N THR A 67 -14.17 5.68 -4.01
CA THR A 67 -14.80 4.59 -3.24
C THR A 67 -14.44 4.69 -1.76
N LEU A 68 -13.16 4.88 -1.43
CA LEU A 68 -12.70 5.04 -0.03
C LEU A 68 -13.31 6.30 0.63
N LYS A 69 -13.43 7.40 -0.13
CA LYS A 69 -14.09 8.63 0.34
C LYS A 69 -15.57 8.39 0.66
N ASN A 70 -16.31 7.72 -0.23
CA ASN A 70 -17.73 7.46 -0.05
C ASN A 70 -18.04 6.64 1.20
N ILE A 71 -17.15 5.70 1.55
CA ILE A 71 -17.28 4.91 2.79
C ILE A 71 -16.62 5.57 4.01
N LYS A 72 -16.11 6.81 3.85
CA LYS A 72 -15.41 7.57 4.88
C LYS A 72 -14.24 6.80 5.52
N GLN A 73 -13.53 5.99 4.73
CA GLN A 73 -12.38 5.22 5.20
C GLN A 73 -11.21 6.15 5.48
N LYS A 74 -10.75 6.19 6.72
CA LYS A 74 -9.51 6.88 7.08
C LYS A 74 -8.34 6.24 6.36
N THR A 75 -7.63 7.01 5.54
CA THR A 75 -6.64 6.50 4.59
C THR A 75 -5.35 7.29 4.66
N LEU A 76 -4.28 6.62 5.07
CA LEU A 76 -2.92 7.15 4.93
C LEU A 76 -2.39 6.82 3.54
N ILE A 77 -2.24 7.85 2.72
CA ILE A 77 -1.72 7.70 1.36
C ILE A 77 -0.20 7.86 1.42
N THR A 78 0.52 6.82 0.99
CA THR A 78 1.98 6.86 0.85
C THR A 78 2.37 6.86 -0.62
N PHE A 79 3.39 7.66 -0.95
CA PHE A 79 3.82 7.85 -2.32
C PHE A 79 5.34 7.96 -2.41
N SER A 80 5.95 7.35 -3.45
CA SER A 80 7.37 7.48 -3.75
C SER A 80 7.58 8.24 -5.07
N ASN A 81 8.47 9.24 -5.08
CA ASN A 81 8.67 10.19 -6.19
C ASN A 81 9.55 9.66 -7.34
N PHE A 82 9.71 8.36 -7.52
CA PHE A 82 10.76 7.84 -8.39
C PHE A 82 10.40 7.65 -9.88
N ASP A 83 9.13 7.84 -10.29
CA ASP A 83 8.71 7.59 -11.68
C ASP A 83 8.33 8.88 -12.43
N LYS A 84 8.70 8.97 -13.74
CA LYS A 84 8.42 10.13 -14.60
C LYS A 84 6.93 10.51 -14.70
N ASN A 85 6.02 9.55 -14.53
CA ASN A 85 4.56 9.76 -14.56
C ASN A 85 3.97 10.05 -13.17
N SER A 86 4.81 10.27 -12.16
CA SER A 86 4.39 10.41 -10.76
C SER A 86 3.67 11.73 -10.47
N THR A 87 3.87 12.77 -11.28
CA THR A 87 3.31 14.12 -11.04
C THR A 87 1.78 14.12 -11.10
N ASP A 88 1.18 13.47 -12.08
CA ASP A 88 -0.28 13.43 -12.23
C ASP A 88 -0.94 12.62 -11.12
N PHE A 89 -0.35 11.48 -10.74
CA PHE A 89 -0.76 10.69 -9.58
C PHE A 89 -0.72 11.51 -8.30
N LEU A 90 0.39 12.21 -8.07
CA LEU A 90 0.57 13.08 -6.91
C LEU A 90 -0.46 14.21 -6.89
N ASN A 91 -0.76 14.83 -8.03
CA ASN A 91 -1.77 15.89 -8.14
C ASN A 91 -3.17 15.36 -7.81
N VAL A 92 -3.52 14.17 -8.30
CA VAL A 92 -4.78 13.51 -7.94
C VAL A 92 -4.83 13.26 -6.43
N MET A 93 -3.81 12.62 -5.84
CA MET A 93 -3.75 12.33 -4.40
C MET A 93 -3.85 13.61 -3.56
N LYS A 94 -3.10 14.66 -3.90
CA LYS A 94 -3.17 15.99 -3.24
C LYS A 94 -4.55 16.60 -3.31
N SER A 95 -5.27 16.42 -4.44
CA SER A 95 -6.61 16.98 -4.60
C SER A 95 -7.63 16.32 -3.66
N PHE A 96 -7.45 15.05 -3.34
CA PHE A 96 -8.29 14.31 -2.40
C PHE A 96 -7.92 14.62 -0.95
N ASP A 97 -6.63 14.69 -0.63
CA ASP A 97 -6.13 15.08 0.71
C ASP A 97 -6.70 16.44 1.15
N LYS A 98 -6.74 17.42 0.24
CA LYS A 98 -7.31 18.74 0.51
C LYS A 98 -8.83 18.78 0.64
N LYS A 99 -9.54 17.82 0.08
CA LYS A 99 -11.01 17.81 -0.02
C LYS A 99 -11.69 16.95 1.02
N THR A 100 -10.93 16.24 1.84
CA THR A 100 -11.46 15.32 2.85
C THR A 100 -10.64 15.40 4.12
N ASP A 101 -11.29 15.19 5.24
CA ASP A 101 -10.69 15.04 6.57
C ASP A 101 -10.30 13.59 6.90
N THR A 102 -10.53 12.68 5.96
CA THR A 102 -10.24 11.24 6.13
C THR A 102 -9.00 10.79 5.37
N PHE A 103 -8.43 11.64 4.51
CA PHE A 103 -7.23 11.30 3.72
C PHE A 103 -6.02 12.10 4.21
N TYR A 104 -4.90 11.42 4.33
CA TYR A 104 -3.64 11.98 4.82
C TYR A 104 -2.51 11.55 3.88
N LEU A 105 -2.09 12.47 2.99
CA LEU A 105 -0.98 12.22 2.09
C LEU A 105 0.35 12.48 2.81
N ARG A 106 1.22 11.48 2.85
CA ARG A 106 2.56 11.57 3.45
C ARG A 106 3.61 10.96 2.53
N ASN A 107 4.59 11.76 2.17
CA ASN A 107 5.71 11.33 1.35
C ASN A 107 6.87 10.89 2.23
N ASN A 108 7.59 9.86 1.79
CA ASN A 108 8.88 9.45 2.33
C ASN A 108 8.93 9.31 3.87
N LEU A 109 8.25 8.31 4.39
CA LEU A 109 8.18 8.06 5.82
C LEU A 109 9.48 7.51 6.44
N GLY A 110 10.40 7.04 5.61
CA GLY A 110 11.53 6.22 6.05
C GLY A 110 11.07 4.82 6.51
N ILE A 111 12.00 3.88 6.54
CA ILE A 111 11.68 2.46 6.74
C ILE A 111 11.10 2.18 8.13
N ASP A 112 11.67 2.76 9.18
CA ASP A 112 11.27 2.47 10.55
C ASP A 112 9.85 3.00 10.85
N LYS A 113 9.54 4.24 10.45
CA LYS A 113 8.19 4.80 10.57
C LYS A 113 7.18 4.04 9.72
N TYR A 114 7.56 3.67 8.49
CA TYR A 114 6.70 2.90 7.61
C TYR A 114 6.36 1.52 8.20
N PHE A 115 7.33 0.81 8.76
CA PHE A 115 7.10 -0.48 9.43
C PHE A 115 6.26 -0.35 10.69
N SER A 116 6.45 0.72 11.45
CA SER A 116 5.59 1.03 12.60
C SER A 116 4.14 1.25 12.15
N ILE A 117 3.93 1.96 11.04
CA ILE A 117 2.61 2.18 10.43
C ILE A 117 2.00 0.87 9.93
N LEU A 118 2.77 0.00 9.23
CA LEU A 118 2.29 -1.32 8.82
C LEU A 118 1.79 -2.17 9.99
N SER A 119 2.41 -2.01 11.17
CA SER A 119 2.03 -2.76 12.37
C SER A 119 0.76 -2.25 13.08
N LEU A 120 0.24 -1.08 12.69
CA LEU A 120 -0.92 -0.43 13.30
C LEU A 120 -2.14 -0.32 12.38
N ALA A 121 -1.94 -0.37 11.07
CA ALA A 121 -3.01 -0.27 10.09
C ALA A 121 -3.94 -1.50 10.12
N ASP A 122 -5.20 -1.32 9.77
CA ASP A 122 -6.16 -2.42 9.66
C ASP A 122 -5.94 -3.24 8.39
N TYR A 123 -5.59 -2.59 7.29
CA TYR A 123 -5.22 -3.24 6.03
C TYR A 123 -4.45 -2.29 5.12
N MET A 124 -3.78 -2.87 4.13
CA MET A 124 -3.16 -2.13 3.03
C MET A 124 -3.94 -2.36 1.74
N ILE A 125 -4.11 -1.30 0.93
CA ILE A 125 -4.77 -1.37 -0.38
C ILE A 125 -3.91 -0.68 -1.44
N GLY A 126 -3.82 -1.26 -2.63
CA GLY A 126 -3.09 -0.68 -3.76
C GLY A 126 -2.28 -1.69 -4.55
N ASN A 127 -1.24 -1.25 -5.24
CA ASN A 127 -0.42 -2.09 -6.12
C ASN A 127 1.07 -2.10 -5.75
N SER A 128 1.40 -1.76 -4.51
CA SER A 128 2.78 -1.74 -4.03
C SER A 128 3.35 -3.13 -3.80
N SER A 129 4.64 -3.31 -4.11
CA SER A 129 5.38 -4.54 -3.76
C SER A 129 5.48 -4.76 -2.25
N SER A 130 5.40 -3.70 -1.45
CA SER A 130 5.40 -3.78 0.01
C SER A 130 4.24 -4.63 0.54
N GLY A 131 3.07 -4.57 -0.10
CA GLY A 131 1.93 -5.43 0.24
C GLY A 131 2.22 -6.92 0.07
N ILE A 132 3.12 -7.27 -0.86
CA ILE A 132 3.50 -8.67 -1.11
C ILE A 132 4.71 -9.10 -0.27
N ILE A 133 5.68 -8.20 -0.08
CA ILE A 133 6.99 -8.54 0.51
C ILE A 133 6.99 -8.32 2.03
N GLU A 134 6.50 -7.17 2.50
CA GLU A 134 6.66 -6.73 3.89
C GLU A 134 5.40 -6.94 4.74
N ALA A 135 4.22 -6.63 4.21
CA ALA A 135 2.97 -6.59 4.98
C ALA A 135 2.65 -7.90 5.74
N GLY A 136 2.99 -9.05 5.15
CA GLY A 136 2.79 -10.36 5.78
C GLY A 136 3.54 -10.52 7.11
N SER A 137 4.73 -9.91 7.25
CA SER A 137 5.53 -9.93 8.49
C SER A 137 4.88 -9.15 9.63
N PHE A 138 3.98 -8.23 9.31
CA PHE A 138 3.19 -7.45 10.27
C PHE A 138 1.77 -8.01 10.45
N LYS A 139 1.47 -9.18 9.88
CA LYS A 139 0.12 -9.77 9.83
C LYS A 139 -0.92 -8.84 9.24
N LEU A 140 -0.48 -7.87 8.42
CA LEU A 140 -1.33 -6.87 7.82
C LEU A 140 -2.05 -7.46 6.60
N PRO A 141 -3.41 -7.48 6.57
CA PRO A 141 -4.16 -7.87 5.39
C PRO A 141 -3.93 -6.92 4.23
N VAL A 142 -3.92 -7.43 3.00
CA VAL A 142 -3.62 -6.65 1.80
C VAL A 142 -4.68 -6.88 0.73
N ILE A 143 -5.15 -5.78 0.15
CA ILE A 143 -5.95 -5.77 -1.07
C ILE A 143 -5.03 -5.33 -2.21
N ASN A 144 -4.54 -6.29 -3.00
CA ASN A 144 -3.68 -6.01 -4.14
C ASN A 144 -4.52 -5.73 -5.39
N ILE A 145 -4.22 -4.63 -6.08
CA ILE A 145 -5.00 -4.14 -7.21
C ILE A 145 -4.21 -4.30 -8.51
N GLY A 146 -4.88 -4.87 -9.51
CA GLY A 146 -4.36 -4.98 -10.89
C GLY A 146 -3.22 -5.97 -11.04
N SER A 147 -2.49 -5.83 -12.16
CA SER A 147 -1.49 -6.79 -12.65
C SER A 147 -0.05 -6.50 -12.19
N ARG A 148 0.23 -5.31 -11.63
CA ARG A 148 1.60 -4.85 -11.34
C ARG A 148 2.43 -5.84 -10.52
N GLN A 149 1.78 -6.64 -9.66
CA GLN A 149 2.43 -7.64 -8.82
C GLN A 149 2.23 -9.08 -9.35
N GLU A 150 1.77 -9.25 -10.58
CA GLU A 150 1.58 -10.57 -11.18
C GLU A 150 2.88 -11.37 -11.24
N GLY A 151 2.81 -12.69 -11.11
CA GLY A 151 3.97 -13.60 -11.05
C GLY A 151 4.68 -13.68 -9.69
N ARG A 152 4.40 -12.78 -8.74
CA ARG A 152 4.96 -12.86 -7.39
C ARG A 152 4.19 -13.86 -6.52
N ILE A 153 4.89 -14.56 -5.63
CA ILE A 153 4.26 -15.44 -4.63
C ILE A 153 3.45 -14.59 -3.66
N ARG A 154 2.19 -15.00 -3.36
CA ARG A 154 1.29 -14.33 -2.42
C ARG A 154 1.32 -15.02 -1.06
N GLY A 155 1.36 -14.22 0.00
CA GLY A 155 1.03 -14.68 1.33
C GLY A 155 -0.49 -14.85 1.52
N ALA A 156 -0.90 -15.59 2.54
CA ALA A 156 -2.31 -15.81 2.88
C ALA A 156 -3.05 -14.50 3.28
N ASN A 157 -2.31 -13.45 3.59
CA ASN A 157 -2.82 -12.12 3.92
C ASN A 157 -3.26 -11.31 2.69
N VAL A 158 -3.04 -11.77 1.45
CA VAL A 158 -3.29 -11.02 0.23
C VAL A 158 -4.62 -11.43 -0.43
N VAL A 159 -5.41 -10.45 -0.81
CA VAL A 159 -6.62 -10.58 -1.64
C VAL A 159 -6.40 -9.78 -2.92
N ASP A 160 -6.41 -10.45 -4.08
CA ASP A 160 -6.24 -9.79 -5.37
C ASP A 160 -7.58 -9.29 -5.93
N ILE A 161 -7.59 -8.06 -6.46
CA ILE A 161 -8.68 -7.49 -7.27
C ILE A 161 -8.14 -7.23 -8.67
N LYS A 162 -8.69 -7.92 -9.68
CA LYS A 162 -8.32 -7.72 -11.10
C LYS A 162 -9.07 -6.54 -11.73
N MET A 163 -10.37 -6.40 -11.43
CA MET A 163 -11.21 -5.31 -11.93
C MET A 163 -11.55 -4.37 -10.78
N LEU A 164 -11.14 -3.13 -10.92
CA LEU A 164 -11.33 -2.09 -9.92
C LEU A 164 -12.73 -1.46 -10.07
N THR A 165 -13.72 -2.09 -9.43
CA THR A 165 -15.08 -1.56 -9.30
C THR A 165 -15.38 -1.27 -7.83
N PRO A 166 -16.30 -0.33 -7.52
CA PRO A 166 -16.71 -0.07 -6.13
C PRO A 166 -17.15 -1.34 -5.40
N ASP A 167 -17.91 -2.21 -6.05
CA ASP A 167 -18.40 -3.46 -5.47
C ASP A 167 -17.26 -4.43 -5.12
N ASN A 168 -16.27 -4.58 -6.02
CA ASN A 168 -15.13 -5.43 -5.78
C ASN A 168 -14.26 -4.89 -4.63
N ILE A 169 -14.09 -3.57 -4.55
CA ILE A 169 -13.39 -2.92 -3.44
C ILE A 169 -14.13 -3.19 -2.13
N HIS A 170 -15.44 -2.96 -2.07
CA HIS A 170 -16.25 -3.20 -0.87
C HIS A 170 -16.20 -4.67 -0.42
N LYS A 171 -16.33 -5.63 -1.35
CA LYS A 171 -16.22 -7.07 -1.05
C LYS A 171 -14.85 -7.42 -0.50
N ALA A 172 -13.78 -6.87 -1.07
CA ALA A 172 -12.43 -7.13 -0.61
C ALA A 172 -12.18 -6.51 0.78
N ILE A 173 -12.64 -5.28 1.05
CA ILE A 173 -12.54 -4.64 2.37
C ILE A 173 -13.26 -5.51 3.42
N LYS A 174 -14.50 -5.91 3.17
CA LYS A 174 -15.21 -6.82 4.08
C LYS A 174 -14.45 -8.12 4.34
N LYS A 175 -13.86 -8.71 3.28
CA LYS A 175 -13.10 -9.95 3.39
C LYS A 175 -11.84 -9.82 4.24
N VAL A 176 -11.11 -8.70 4.15
CA VAL A 176 -9.88 -8.49 4.93
C VAL A 176 -10.18 -8.07 6.37
N GLN A 177 -11.30 -7.44 6.63
CA GLN A 177 -11.75 -7.06 7.98
C GLN A 177 -12.42 -8.20 8.76
N SER A 178 -12.84 -9.28 8.09
CA SER A 178 -13.47 -10.45 8.73
C SER A 178 -12.46 -11.53 9.16
N LYS A 179 -11.18 -11.32 8.94
CA LYS A 179 -10.07 -12.20 9.34
C LYS A 179 -9.38 -11.69 10.60
#